data_4547cd144dba74bb2ea66f26f1330b69
#
_entry.id   4547cd144dba74bb2ea66f26f1330b69
#
_cell.length_a   1.000
_cell.length_b   1.000
_cell.length_c   1.000
_cell.angle_alpha   90.00
_cell.angle_beta   90.00
_cell.angle_gamma   90.00
#
_symmetry.space_group_name_H-M   'P 1'
#
loop_
_entity.id
_entity.type
_entity.pdbx_description
1 polymer ?
#
loop_
_entity_poly.entity_id
_entity_poly.type
_entity_poly.pdbx_seq_one_letter_code
_entity_poly.pdbx_strand_id
1 'polypeptide(L)'
;KAYRTSEGKIQLFRPDENFKRLNTSNKRMVIPEIPVDDALEALTALLNVEKDWVPHTEGASLYIRPFIIATDPYVGVRPADHYLFMIILSPSGAYYSTGLNPVKIYVESNYVRAVRGGTGFVKTAANYAISLAGQDEAHKQDYEQVLWLDGVEQKYIEEVGSMNIFFVIGGEVITPALTGSVLPGITRKSAIEICRKNGYKVTERKI
;
A
#
# COMPACT_ATOMS: atom_id res chain seq x y z
N LYS A 1 -3.62 -7.32 -6.81
CA LYS A 1 -4.75 -7.24 -7.73
C LYS A 1 -4.61 -8.30 -8.82
N ALA A 2 -5.74 -8.78 -9.35
CA ALA A 2 -5.80 -9.59 -10.55
C ALA A 2 -6.40 -8.76 -11.69
N TYR A 3 -5.83 -8.92 -12.88
CA TYR A 3 -6.20 -8.19 -14.09
C TYR A 3 -6.54 -9.17 -15.19
N ARG A 4 -7.52 -8.83 -16.02
CA ARG A 4 -7.83 -9.57 -17.22
C ARG A 4 -7.10 -8.96 -18.42
N THR A 5 -6.33 -9.79 -19.12
CA THR A 5 -5.65 -9.35 -20.34
C THR A 5 -6.64 -9.28 -21.53
N SER A 6 -6.22 -8.64 -22.63
CA SER A 6 -6.98 -8.62 -23.90
C SER A 6 -7.25 -10.02 -24.45
N GLU A 7 -6.39 -11.01 -24.11
CA GLU A 7 -6.57 -12.42 -24.48
C GLU A 7 -7.49 -13.21 -23.52
N GLY A 8 -8.06 -12.53 -22.51
CA GLY A 8 -8.92 -13.15 -21.48
C GLY A 8 -8.16 -13.88 -20.36
N LYS A 9 -6.83 -13.89 -20.36
CA LYS A 9 -6.02 -14.49 -19.29
C LYS A 9 -6.07 -13.63 -18.04
N ILE A 10 -5.98 -14.27 -16.87
CA ILE A 10 -5.88 -13.57 -15.58
C ILE A 10 -4.41 -13.48 -15.18
N GLN A 11 -3.96 -12.28 -14.88
CA GLN A 11 -2.60 -12.00 -14.45
C GLN A 11 -2.58 -11.35 -13.07
N LEU A 12 -1.60 -11.75 -12.25
CA LEU A 12 -1.30 -11.16 -10.96
C LEU A 12 -0.07 -10.25 -11.07
N PHE A 13 -0.08 -9.14 -10.34
CA PHE A 13 1.08 -8.25 -10.28
C PHE A 13 1.90 -8.53 -9.02
N ARG A 14 3.04 -9.20 -9.16
CA ARG A 14 4.07 -9.47 -8.12
C ARG A 14 3.48 -9.97 -6.79
N PRO A 15 2.66 -11.03 -6.77
CA PRO A 15 1.99 -11.50 -5.55
C PRO A 15 2.99 -12.01 -4.51
N ASP A 16 4.08 -12.62 -4.92
CA ASP A 16 5.18 -13.08 -4.05
C ASP A 16 5.80 -11.94 -3.24
N GLU A 17 6.07 -10.80 -3.88
CA GLU A 17 6.58 -9.61 -3.20
C GLU A 17 5.57 -9.05 -2.19
N ASN A 18 4.27 -9.13 -2.50
CA ASN A 18 3.23 -8.72 -1.56
C ASN A 18 3.19 -9.63 -0.32
N PHE A 19 3.35 -10.95 -0.46
CA PHE A 19 3.40 -11.88 0.67
C PHE A 19 4.70 -11.76 1.47
N LYS A 20 5.84 -11.54 0.84
CA LYS A 20 7.10 -11.20 1.53
C LYS A 20 6.94 -9.94 2.39
N ARG A 21 6.27 -8.90 1.87
CA ARG A 21 5.96 -7.69 2.64
C ARG A 21 4.93 -7.95 3.75
N LEU A 22 3.95 -8.83 3.56
CA LEU A 22 3.04 -9.26 4.61
C LEU A 22 3.83 -9.83 5.78
N ASN A 23 4.80 -10.71 5.53
CA ASN A 23 5.67 -11.28 6.56
C ASN A 23 6.55 -10.22 7.24
N THR A 24 7.03 -9.21 6.51
CA THR A 24 7.69 -8.04 7.13
C THR A 24 6.75 -7.34 8.12
N SER A 25 5.47 -7.19 7.77
CA SER A 25 4.47 -6.61 8.66
C SER A 25 4.17 -7.53 9.85
N ASN A 26 4.03 -8.82 9.63
CA ASN A 26 3.83 -9.83 10.66
C ASN A 26 4.94 -9.77 11.70
N LYS A 27 6.20 -9.78 11.26
CA LYS A 27 7.38 -9.70 12.13
C LYS A 27 7.33 -8.45 13.03
N ARG A 28 6.98 -7.28 12.48
CA ARG A 28 6.86 -6.04 13.27
C ARG A 28 5.70 -6.09 14.28
N MET A 29 4.63 -6.79 13.94
CA MET A 29 3.42 -6.91 14.78
C MET A 29 3.45 -8.13 15.71
N VAL A 30 4.58 -8.87 15.74
CA VAL A 30 4.76 -10.11 16.53
C VAL A 30 3.70 -11.17 16.13
N ILE A 31 3.41 -11.25 14.85
CA ILE A 31 2.53 -12.26 14.23
C ILE A 31 3.43 -13.31 13.55
N PRO A 32 3.11 -14.60 13.60
CA PRO A 32 3.86 -15.63 12.87
C PRO A 32 3.93 -15.35 11.35
N GLU A 33 5.05 -15.69 10.74
CA GLU A 33 5.21 -15.63 9.29
C GLU A 33 4.40 -16.76 8.61
N ILE A 34 3.87 -16.48 7.43
CA ILE A 34 3.21 -17.46 6.57
C ILE A 34 4.20 -17.82 5.46
N PRO A 35 4.44 -19.12 5.17
CA PRO A 35 5.24 -19.51 4.02
C PRO A 35 4.68 -18.87 2.74
N VAL A 36 5.55 -18.21 1.97
CA VAL A 36 5.13 -17.47 0.78
C VAL A 36 4.49 -18.39 -0.25
N ASP A 37 5.03 -19.61 -0.40
CA ASP A 37 4.53 -20.57 -1.37
C ASP A 37 3.14 -21.08 -1.00
N ASP A 38 2.88 -21.34 0.28
CA ASP A 38 1.55 -21.75 0.78
C ASP A 38 0.52 -20.62 0.55
N ALA A 39 0.92 -19.39 0.80
CA ALA A 39 0.05 -18.23 0.58
C ALA A 39 -0.25 -18.01 -0.93
N LEU A 40 0.71 -18.28 -1.81
CA LEU A 40 0.54 -18.24 -3.26
C LEU A 40 -0.37 -19.37 -3.76
N GLU A 41 -0.20 -20.57 -3.23
CA GLU A 41 -1.06 -21.72 -3.54
C GLU A 41 -2.51 -21.43 -3.14
N ALA A 42 -2.75 -20.98 -1.90
CA ALA A 42 -4.07 -20.59 -1.42
C ALA A 42 -4.70 -19.48 -2.26
N LEU A 43 -3.93 -18.46 -2.62
CA LEU A 43 -4.41 -17.39 -3.51
C LEU A 43 -4.78 -17.93 -4.91
N THR A 44 -3.97 -18.81 -5.46
CA THR A 44 -4.20 -19.41 -6.78
C THR A 44 -5.46 -20.28 -6.77
N ALA A 45 -5.63 -21.10 -5.74
CA ALA A 45 -6.83 -21.92 -5.56
C ALA A 45 -8.10 -21.05 -5.47
N LEU A 46 -8.06 -20.00 -4.65
CA LEU A 46 -9.17 -19.04 -4.52
C LEU A 46 -9.51 -18.39 -5.87
N LEU A 47 -8.52 -17.90 -6.60
CA LEU A 47 -8.74 -17.22 -7.88
C LEU A 47 -9.21 -18.17 -8.99
N ASN A 48 -8.88 -19.45 -8.93
CA ASN A 48 -9.44 -20.46 -9.87
C ASN A 48 -10.92 -20.66 -9.66
N VAL A 49 -11.40 -20.59 -8.42
CA VAL A 49 -12.84 -20.67 -8.10
C VAL A 49 -13.53 -19.35 -8.46
N GLU A 50 -12.94 -18.22 -8.13
CA GLU A 50 -13.55 -16.89 -8.22
C GLU A 50 -13.15 -16.12 -9.49
N LYS A 51 -12.62 -16.78 -10.50
CA LYS A 51 -12.09 -16.17 -11.74
C LYS A 51 -13.09 -15.26 -12.46
N ASP A 52 -14.38 -15.54 -12.34
CA ASP A 52 -15.44 -14.80 -13.01
C ASP A 52 -15.69 -13.42 -12.36
N TRP A 53 -15.21 -13.23 -11.13
CA TRP A 53 -15.21 -11.92 -10.46
C TRP A 53 -14.14 -10.96 -10.98
N VAL A 54 -13.18 -11.43 -11.78
CA VAL A 54 -12.20 -10.53 -12.40
C VAL A 54 -12.88 -9.73 -13.50
N PRO A 55 -13.03 -8.40 -13.35
CA PRO A 55 -13.79 -7.58 -14.27
C PRO A 55 -13.28 -7.65 -15.72
N HIS A 56 -14.21 -7.53 -16.68
CA HIS A 56 -13.91 -7.41 -18.10
C HIS A 56 -13.72 -5.96 -18.56
N THR A 57 -14.17 -5.00 -17.75
CA THR A 57 -14.08 -3.57 -18.06
C THR A 57 -12.61 -3.12 -18.04
N GLU A 58 -12.18 -2.40 -19.06
CA GLU A 58 -10.85 -1.82 -19.14
C GLU A 58 -10.58 -0.89 -17.96
N GLY A 59 -9.37 -0.95 -17.40
CA GLY A 59 -8.96 -0.20 -16.21
C GLY A 59 -9.47 -0.77 -14.88
N ALA A 60 -10.42 -1.72 -14.90
CA ALA A 60 -10.88 -2.40 -13.70
C ALA A 60 -9.99 -3.59 -13.32
N SER A 61 -10.13 -4.05 -12.09
CA SER A 61 -9.33 -5.16 -11.54
C SER A 61 -10.06 -5.83 -10.39
N LEU A 62 -9.70 -7.06 -10.07
CA LEU A 62 -10.11 -7.70 -8.83
C LEU A 62 -9.11 -7.33 -7.73
N TYR A 63 -9.57 -6.62 -6.71
CA TYR A 63 -8.77 -6.30 -5.54
C TYR A 63 -8.65 -7.53 -4.65
N ILE A 64 -7.44 -7.88 -4.27
CA ILE A 64 -7.11 -9.01 -3.41
C ILE A 64 -6.59 -8.47 -2.10
N ARG A 65 -7.23 -8.82 -0.99
CA ARG A 65 -6.82 -8.39 0.35
C ARG A 65 -6.53 -9.60 1.24
N PRO A 66 -5.29 -10.07 1.29
CA PRO A 66 -4.86 -10.95 2.37
C PRO A 66 -4.70 -10.13 3.65
N PHE A 67 -5.15 -10.67 4.78
CA PHE A 67 -4.98 -10.04 6.09
C PHE A 67 -5.04 -11.07 7.20
N ILE A 68 -4.53 -10.68 8.37
CA ILE A 68 -4.47 -11.51 9.56
C ILE A 68 -5.11 -10.76 10.71
N ILE A 69 -5.92 -11.47 11.51
CA ILE A 69 -6.48 -10.98 12.76
C ILE A 69 -6.12 -11.93 13.89
N ALA A 70 -5.90 -11.38 15.08
CA ALA A 70 -5.82 -12.16 16.31
C ALA A 70 -7.22 -12.62 16.73
N THR A 71 -7.33 -13.84 17.24
CA THR A 71 -8.62 -14.45 17.62
C THR A 71 -8.70 -14.87 19.09
N ASP A 72 -7.66 -14.61 19.89
CA ASP A 72 -7.68 -14.91 21.32
C ASP A 72 -8.78 -14.10 22.03
N PRO A 73 -9.61 -14.74 22.87
CA PRO A 73 -10.59 -14.04 23.69
C PRO A 73 -9.92 -13.41 24.93
N TYR A 74 -9.11 -12.39 24.72
CA TYR A 74 -8.30 -11.75 25.76
C TYR A 74 -8.40 -10.23 25.71
N VAL A 75 -8.55 -9.61 26.87
CA VAL A 75 -8.55 -8.15 27.04
C VAL A 75 -7.20 -7.76 27.64
N GLY A 76 -6.38 -7.08 26.85
CA GLY A 76 -5.06 -6.62 27.25
C GLY A 76 -4.09 -6.55 26.07
N VAL A 77 -2.92 -5.96 26.28
CA VAL A 77 -1.90 -5.79 25.25
C VAL A 77 -0.83 -6.87 25.40
N ARG A 78 -0.90 -7.88 24.53
CA ARG A 78 0.12 -8.93 24.39
C ARG A 78 0.09 -9.49 22.97
N PRO A 79 1.15 -10.17 22.50
CA PRO A 79 1.04 -11.01 21.32
C PRO A 79 -0.04 -12.08 21.52
N ALA A 80 -0.81 -12.38 20.50
CA ALA A 80 -1.80 -13.45 20.54
C ALA A 80 -1.14 -14.81 20.28
N ASP A 81 -1.81 -15.89 20.71
CA ASP A 81 -1.38 -17.26 20.44
C ASP A 81 -2.10 -17.84 19.22
N HIS A 82 -3.28 -17.27 18.86
CA HIS A 82 -4.10 -17.73 17.74
C HIS A 82 -4.42 -16.60 16.79
N TYR A 83 -4.32 -16.90 15.50
CA TYR A 83 -4.56 -15.95 14.41
C TYR A 83 -5.42 -16.60 13.33
N LEU A 84 -6.18 -15.78 12.63
CA LEU A 84 -6.91 -16.18 11.44
C LEU A 84 -6.33 -15.41 10.22
N PHE A 85 -5.80 -16.15 9.26
CA PHE A 85 -5.41 -15.61 7.95
C PHE A 85 -6.58 -15.73 6.97
N MET A 86 -6.89 -14.65 6.28
CA MET A 86 -7.98 -14.60 5.29
C MET A 86 -7.53 -13.88 4.03
N ILE A 87 -8.12 -14.28 2.91
CA ILE A 87 -8.02 -13.56 1.63
C ILE A 87 -9.43 -13.22 1.18
N ILE A 88 -9.75 -11.93 1.06
CA ILE A 88 -11.01 -11.47 0.50
C ILE A 88 -10.79 -10.78 -0.84
N LEU A 89 -11.80 -10.84 -1.70
CA LEU A 89 -11.79 -10.33 -3.06
C LEU A 89 -12.89 -9.28 -3.24
N SER A 90 -12.61 -8.25 -4.06
CA SER A 90 -13.60 -7.24 -4.42
C SER A 90 -13.31 -6.67 -5.81
N PRO A 91 -14.27 -6.65 -6.75
CA PRO A 91 -14.11 -5.88 -7.98
C PRO A 91 -13.85 -4.40 -7.68
N SER A 92 -12.94 -3.79 -8.42
CA SER A 92 -12.50 -2.42 -8.21
C SER A 92 -12.31 -1.72 -9.55
N GLY A 93 -12.90 -0.55 -9.71
CA GLY A 93 -12.67 0.36 -10.83
C GLY A 93 -11.41 1.22 -10.67
N ALA A 94 -11.39 2.35 -11.37
CA ALA A 94 -10.34 3.36 -11.21
C ALA A 94 -10.35 3.92 -9.78
N TYR A 95 -9.17 4.28 -9.28
CA TYR A 95 -9.03 4.83 -7.92
C TYR A 95 -9.69 6.20 -7.77
N TYR A 96 -9.50 7.07 -8.77
CA TYR A 96 -10.21 8.35 -8.86
C TYR A 96 -11.30 8.29 -9.92
N SER A 97 -12.46 8.86 -9.63
CA SER A 97 -13.57 8.97 -10.59
C SER A 97 -13.20 9.80 -11.82
N THR A 98 -12.26 10.74 -11.66
CA THR A 98 -11.70 11.59 -12.72
C THR A 98 -10.61 10.92 -13.55
N GLY A 99 -10.29 9.64 -13.29
CA GLY A 99 -9.24 8.89 -13.96
C GLY A 99 -7.84 9.43 -13.68
N LEU A 100 -7.12 9.89 -14.71
CA LEU A 100 -5.75 10.43 -14.60
C LEU A 100 -5.70 11.96 -14.49
N ASN A 101 -6.84 12.63 -14.29
CA ASN A 101 -6.83 14.07 -14.09
C ASN A 101 -6.15 14.44 -12.76
N PRO A 102 -5.51 15.61 -12.68
CA PRO A 102 -4.92 16.11 -11.44
C PRO A 102 -5.96 16.25 -10.33
N VAL A 103 -5.54 15.96 -9.11
CA VAL A 103 -6.34 16.12 -7.90
C VAL A 103 -5.67 17.12 -6.95
N LYS A 104 -6.48 17.76 -6.10
CA LYS A 104 -5.98 18.68 -5.08
C LYS A 104 -5.45 17.88 -3.90
N ILE A 105 -4.27 18.26 -3.41
CA ILE A 105 -3.61 17.60 -2.29
C ILE A 105 -3.38 18.62 -1.18
N TYR A 106 -3.87 18.32 0.03
CA TYR A 106 -3.67 19.12 1.22
C TYR A 106 -2.33 18.80 1.87
N VAL A 107 -1.54 19.82 2.19
CA VAL A 107 -0.27 19.63 2.95
C VAL A 107 -0.60 19.66 4.44
N GLU A 108 -0.45 18.51 5.10
CA GLU A 108 -0.76 18.38 6.52
C GLU A 108 0.41 18.86 7.39
N SER A 109 0.13 19.80 8.28
CA SER A 109 1.13 20.39 9.17
C SER A 109 0.84 20.19 10.66
N ASN A 110 -0.32 19.62 11.02
CA ASN A 110 -0.71 19.37 12.41
C ASN A 110 -0.60 17.91 12.80
N TYR A 111 -1.11 17.02 11.94
CA TYR A 111 -1.11 15.59 12.18
C TYR A 111 0.10 14.91 11.52
N VAL A 112 0.55 13.82 12.11
CA VAL A 112 1.59 12.96 11.54
C VAL A 112 1.03 11.58 11.27
N ARG A 113 1.40 11.00 10.13
CA ARG A 113 0.99 9.63 9.76
C ARG A 113 1.84 8.58 10.45
N ALA A 114 3.14 8.83 10.56
CA ALA A 114 4.11 7.87 11.05
C ALA A 114 5.39 8.55 11.52
N VAL A 115 6.13 7.83 12.36
CA VAL A 115 7.49 8.23 12.76
C VAL A 115 8.43 7.03 12.64
N ARG A 116 9.73 7.27 12.53
CA ARG A 116 10.75 6.23 12.58
C ARG A 116 10.65 5.45 13.90
N GLY A 117 10.71 4.13 13.82
CA GLY A 117 10.49 3.24 14.98
C GLY A 117 9.03 2.87 15.26
N GLY A 118 8.08 3.59 14.65
CA GLY A 118 6.66 3.24 14.68
C GLY A 118 6.31 2.11 13.72
N THR A 119 5.12 2.18 13.14
CA THR A 119 4.56 1.15 12.25
C THR A 119 4.44 1.60 10.79
N GLY A 120 4.90 2.81 10.44
CA GLY A 120 4.70 3.41 9.11
C GLY A 120 5.28 2.58 7.95
N PHE A 121 6.37 1.85 8.19
CA PHE A 121 7.04 1.02 7.18
C PHE A 121 6.38 -0.35 6.96
N VAL A 122 5.36 -0.71 7.73
CA VAL A 122 4.60 -1.98 7.60
C VAL A 122 3.14 -1.71 7.29
N LYS A 123 2.44 -2.73 6.78
CA LYS A 123 1.04 -2.61 6.38
C LYS A 123 0.13 -3.12 7.48
N THR A 124 -0.25 -2.22 8.40
CA THR A 124 -1.11 -2.52 9.55
C THR A 124 -2.26 -1.52 9.66
N ALA A 125 -3.37 -1.92 10.27
CA ALA A 125 -4.57 -1.10 10.45
C ALA A 125 -4.30 0.20 11.23
N ALA A 126 -3.36 0.21 12.16
CA ALA A 126 -2.98 1.38 12.93
C ALA A 126 -2.58 2.59 12.05
N ASN A 127 -1.86 2.33 10.95
CA ASN A 127 -1.44 3.40 10.02
C ASN A 127 -2.61 4.05 9.28
N TYR A 128 -3.70 3.32 9.11
CA TYR A 128 -4.91 3.85 8.46
C TYR A 128 -5.76 4.61 9.48
N ALA A 129 -5.89 4.09 10.70
CA ALA A 129 -6.63 4.75 11.75
C ALA A 129 -6.06 6.14 12.08
N ILE A 130 -4.74 6.25 12.23
CA ILE A 130 -4.07 7.53 12.54
C ILE A 130 -4.22 8.57 11.43
N SER A 131 -4.44 8.17 10.18
CA SER A 131 -4.58 9.08 9.05
C SER A 131 -5.98 9.67 8.89
N LEU A 132 -7.00 9.15 9.59
CA LEU A 132 -8.40 9.54 9.36
C LEU A 132 -8.69 10.99 9.66
N ALA A 133 -8.16 11.55 10.76
CA ALA A 133 -8.42 12.94 11.15
C ALA A 133 -7.90 13.94 10.11
N GLY A 134 -6.66 13.77 9.65
CA GLY A 134 -6.09 14.63 8.61
C GLY A 134 -6.79 14.47 7.25
N GLN A 135 -7.24 13.26 6.90
CA GLN A 135 -8.02 13.05 5.68
C GLN A 135 -9.40 13.71 5.75
N ASP A 136 -10.09 13.61 6.87
CA ASP A 136 -11.40 14.25 7.08
C ASP A 136 -11.29 15.78 7.00
N GLU A 137 -10.25 16.36 7.61
CA GLU A 137 -9.97 17.78 7.54
C GLU A 137 -9.66 18.25 6.10
N ALA A 138 -8.89 17.48 5.35
CA ALA A 138 -8.63 17.78 3.94
C ALA A 138 -9.90 17.72 3.09
N HIS A 139 -10.72 16.69 3.27
CA HIS A 139 -12.00 16.53 2.55
C HIS A 139 -12.98 17.67 2.83
N LYS A 140 -13.06 18.17 4.06
CA LYS A 140 -13.89 19.34 4.41
C LYS A 140 -13.48 20.61 3.66
N GLN A 141 -12.24 20.66 3.16
CA GLN A 141 -11.68 21.77 2.39
C GLN A 141 -11.58 21.46 0.88
N ASP A 142 -12.32 20.48 0.37
CA ASP A 142 -12.33 20.04 -1.04
C ASP A 142 -10.97 19.58 -1.58
N TYR A 143 -10.16 18.93 -0.73
CA TYR A 143 -8.97 18.19 -1.15
C TYR A 143 -9.24 16.70 -1.17
N GLU A 144 -8.72 15.99 -2.19
CA GLU A 144 -8.90 14.55 -2.33
C GLU A 144 -7.92 13.74 -1.49
N GLN A 145 -6.73 14.28 -1.21
CA GLN A 145 -5.67 13.57 -0.49
C GLN A 145 -4.86 14.50 0.41
N VAL A 146 -4.14 13.89 1.32
CA VAL A 146 -3.23 14.54 2.26
C VAL A 146 -1.78 14.23 1.88
N LEU A 147 -0.94 15.26 1.76
CA LEU A 147 0.51 15.12 1.70
C LEU A 147 1.03 15.06 3.14
N TRP A 148 1.59 13.92 3.49
CA TRP A 148 2.18 13.70 4.81
C TRP A 148 3.63 14.14 4.84
N LEU A 149 3.98 14.90 5.87
CA LEU A 149 5.34 15.28 6.19
C LEU A 149 5.94 14.31 7.23
N ASP A 150 7.26 14.33 7.35
CA ASP A 150 7.97 13.56 8.36
C ASP A 150 7.51 13.92 9.78
N GLY A 151 7.41 12.91 10.64
CA GLY A 151 6.82 13.08 11.97
C GLY A 151 7.73 13.72 13.03
N VAL A 152 8.91 14.21 12.66
CA VAL A 152 9.87 14.83 13.59
C VAL A 152 10.04 16.31 13.31
N GLU A 153 10.42 16.65 12.07
CA GLU A 153 10.68 18.03 11.67
C GLU A 153 9.47 18.68 10.99
N GLN A 154 8.49 17.85 10.55
CA GLN A 154 7.32 18.24 9.75
C GLN A 154 7.71 19.10 8.53
N LYS A 155 8.78 18.70 7.86
CA LYS A 155 9.41 19.44 6.79
C LYS A 155 9.57 18.65 5.51
N TYR A 156 9.87 17.36 5.63
CA TYR A 156 10.18 16.51 4.48
C TYR A 156 8.98 15.67 4.08
N ILE A 157 8.74 15.59 2.79
CA ILE A 157 7.64 14.82 2.22
C ILE A 157 7.89 13.31 2.42
N GLU A 158 6.86 12.57 2.85
CA GLU A 158 6.91 11.12 3.00
C GLU A 158 5.95 10.39 2.06
N GLU A 159 4.65 10.64 2.17
CA GLU A 159 3.62 9.93 1.41
C GLU A 159 2.43 10.85 1.10
N VAL A 160 1.57 10.44 0.17
CA VAL A 160 0.28 11.09 -0.12
C VAL A 160 -0.85 10.11 0.18
N GLY A 161 -1.71 10.45 1.13
CA GLY A 161 -2.77 9.55 1.59
C GLY A 161 -2.19 8.19 2.03
N SER A 162 -2.51 7.12 1.31
CA SER A 162 -1.97 5.77 1.52
C SER A 162 -1.03 5.34 0.38
N MET A 163 -0.43 6.28 -0.34
CA MET A 163 0.37 6.05 -1.55
C MET A 163 1.77 6.63 -1.41
N ASN A 164 2.76 5.93 -1.99
CA ASN A 164 4.06 6.53 -2.25
C ASN A 164 3.94 7.60 -3.34
N ILE A 165 4.86 8.56 -3.33
CA ILE A 165 4.88 9.68 -4.27
C ILE A 165 6.21 9.77 -5.02
N PHE A 166 6.15 10.26 -6.26
CA PHE A 166 7.29 10.58 -7.10
C PHE A 166 7.20 12.01 -7.61
N PHE A 167 8.34 12.63 -7.78
CA PHE A 167 8.49 13.95 -8.37
C PHE A 167 9.45 13.89 -9.56
N VAL A 168 9.26 14.76 -10.51
CA VAL A 168 10.24 15.02 -11.58
C VAL A 168 10.79 16.43 -11.36
N ILE A 169 12.04 16.55 -10.93
CA ILE A 169 12.68 17.81 -10.61
C ILE A 169 14.01 17.87 -11.36
N GLY A 170 14.21 18.87 -12.20
CA GLY A 170 15.43 19.02 -12.97
C GLY A 170 15.76 17.83 -13.89
N GLY A 171 14.74 17.15 -14.41
CA GLY A 171 14.91 15.95 -15.25
C GLY A 171 15.23 14.66 -14.50
N GLU A 172 15.25 14.71 -13.18
CA GLU A 172 15.47 13.55 -12.29
C GLU A 172 14.15 13.09 -11.68
N VAL A 173 13.91 11.77 -11.61
CA VAL A 173 12.80 11.17 -10.88
C VAL A 173 13.23 11.00 -9.42
N ILE A 174 12.49 11.59 -8.50
CA ILE A 174 12.83 11.61 -7.07
C ILE A 174 11.65 11.05 -6.27
N THR A 175 11.94 10.22 -5.28
CA THR A 175 10.94 9.71 -4.35
C THR A 175 11.52 9.73 -2.92
N PRO A 176 10.69 9.93 -1.89
CA PRO A 176 11.14 9.88 -0.51
C PRO A 176 11.89 8.58 -0.17
N ALA A 177 13.01 8.70 0.52
CA ALA A 177 13.79 7.56 0.97
C ALA A 177 13.02 6.73 2.02
N LEU A 178 13.30 5.44 2.08
CA LEU A 178 12.73 4.53 3.10
C LEU A 178 13.44 4.73 4.43
N THR A 179 12.96 5.66 5.24
CA THR A 179 13.56 6.06 6.52
C THR A 179 13.07 5.26 7.73
N GLY A 180 12.11 4.34 7.51
CA GLY A 180 11.47 3.56 8.57
C GLY A 180 10.08 4.07 8.95
N SER A 181 9.59 5.14 8.33
CA SER A 181 8.22 5.66 8.42
C SER A 181 7.43 5.47 7.12
N VAL A 182 8.11 5.33 5.99
CA VAL A 182 7.52 5.17 4.65
C VAL A 182 7.35 3.70 4.31
N LEU A 183 6.17 3.33 3.79
CA LEU A 183 5.90 1.96 3.36
C LEU A 183 6.69 1.63 2.08
N PRO A 184 7.47 0.51 2.05
CA PRO A 184 8.12 0.03 0.83
C PRO A 184 7.09 -0.56 -0.14
N GLY A 185 6.46 0.30 -0.95
CA GLY A 185 5.42 -0.09 -1.89
C GLY A 185 5.97 -0.98 -3.01
N ILE A 186 5.22 -2.05 -3.36
CA ILE A 186 5.61 -2.93 -4.49
C ILE A 186 5.53 -2.16 -5.80
N THR A 187 4.51 -1.32 -5.97
CA THR A 187 4.40 -0.42 -7.12
C THR A 187 5.54 0.61 -7.14
N ARG A 188 5.92 1.17 -5.98
CA ARG A 188 7.07 2.07 -5.87
C ARG A 188 8.36 1.39 -6.34
N LYS A 189 8.65 0.18 -5.87
CA LYS A 189 9.80 -0.61 -6.29
C LYS A 189 9.80 -0.81 -7.80
N SER A 190 8.66 -1.21 -8.36
CA SER A 190 8.51 -1.45 -9.80
C SER A 190 8.67 -0.17 -10.62
N ALA A 191 8.12 0.96 -10.17
CA ALA A 191 8.28 2.25 -10.84
C ALA A 191 9.76 2.69 -10.90
N ILE A 192 10.50 2.53 -9.80
CA ILE A 192 11.95 2.80 -9.76
C ILE A 192 12.70 1.92 -10.77
N GLU A 193 12.42 0.62 -10.80
CA GLU A 193 13.05 -0.34 -11.72
C GLU A 193 12.75 0.03 -13.18
N ILE A 194 11.49 0.36 -13.50
CA ILE A 194 11.06 0.76 -14.85
C ILE A 194 11.73 2.08 -15.28
N CYS A 195 11.73 3.09 -14.41
CA CYS A 195 12.37 4.37 -14.72
C CYS A 195 13.87 4.20 -15.02
N ARG A 196 14.57 3.45 -14.15
CA ARG A 196 16.01 3.16 -14.36
C ARG A 196 16.26 2.40 -15.66
N LYS A 197 15.43 1.39 -15.97
CA LYS A 197 15.53 0.60 -17.21
C LYS A 197 15.32 1.48 -18.47
N ASN A 198 14.52 2.52 -18.36
CA ASN A 198 14.28 3.48 -19.46
C ASN A 198 15.25 4.67 -19.45
N GLY A 199 16.36 4.59 -18.72
CA GLY A 199 17.44 5.59 -18.74
C GLY A 199 17.19 6.83 -17.86
N TYR A 200 16.12 6.87 -17.08
CA TYR A 200 15.89 7.97 -16.16
C TYR A 200 16.80 7.85 -14.93
N LYS A 201 17.38 8.97 -14.53
CA LYS A 201 18.04 9.07 -13.22
C LYS A 201 16.97 9.01 -12.12
N VAL A 202 17.11 8.09 -11.18
CA VAL A 202 16.16 7.93 -10.06
C VAL A 202 16.91 8.03 -8.74
N THR A 203 16.52 8.98 -7.90
CA THR A 203 17.10 9.20 -6.56
C THR A 203 16.05 9.01 -5.46
N GLU A 204 16.45 8.27 -4.45
CA GLU A 204 15.68 8.05 -3.23
C GLU A 204 16.30 8.94 -2.13
N ARG A 205 15.65 10.05 -1.78
CA ARG A 205 16.18 11.05 -0.84
C ARG A 205 15.09 11.81 -0.09
N LYS A 206 15.45 12.61 0.88
CA LYS A 206 14.56 13.64 1.48
C LYS A 206 14.19 14.70 0.44
N ILE A 207 12.97 15.16 0.45
CA ILE A 207 12.40 16.17 -0.44
C ILE A 207 11.79 17.28 0.40
#